data_04e2095359aefc42a6597f9e9e9ac0ea
#
_entry.id   04e2095359aefc42a6597f9e9e9ac0ea
#
_cell.length_a   1.000
_cell.length_b   1.000
_cell.length_c   1.000
_cell.angle_alpha   90.00
_cell.angle_beta   90.00
_cell.angle_gamma   90.00
#
_symmetry.space_group_name_H-M   'P 1'
#
loop_
_entity.id
_entity.type
_entity.pdbx_description
1 polymer ?
#
loop_
_entity_poly.entity_id
_entity_poly.type
_entity_poly.pdbx_seq_one_letter_code
_entity_poly.pdbx_strand_id
1 'polypeptide(L)'
;VTIAEHIDKINRQLLNKGYKLTPQREATLRVLLENEKDHLNAEEVYLLVKHKYPNIGLATVYRSLELLSELHIVEKINFGDGGARFDLRSDDQPHMHHHLICTRCGKVEEIKEDWLLPMEKRIEREFGFKVSDHRLDFHGVCRECNALELEKSRKAKAVS
;
A
#
# COMPACT_ATOMS: atom_id res chain seq x y z
N VAL A 1 -5.07 -19.60 5.05
CA VAL A 1 -3.73 -19.59 4.46
C VAL A 1 -2.72 -19.13 5.50
N THR A 2 -1.69 -19.93 5.73
CA THR A 2 -0.65 -19.61 6.71
C THR A 2 0.37 -18.62 6.13
N ILE A 3 1.14 -17.98 7.02
CA ILE A 3 2.22 -17.07 6.60
C ILE A 3 3.25 -17.83 5.75
N ALA A 4 3.58 -19.07 6.12
CA ALA A 4 4.51 -19.91 5.36
C ALA A 4 4.01 -20.19 3.94
N GLU A 5 2.72 -20.46 3.78
CA GLU A 5 2.11 -20.68 2.46
C GLU A 5 2.13 -19.41 1.60
N HIS A 6 1.88 -18.25 2.19
CA HIS A 6 2.00 -16.97 1.51
C HIS A 6 3.43 -16.70 1.03
N ILE A 7 4.41 -16.97 1.90
CA ILE A 7 5.83 -16.78 1.58
C ILE A 7 6.24 -17.71 0.43
N ASP A 8 5.82 -18.98 0.46
CA ASP A 8 6.10 -19.92 -0.61
C ASP A 8 5.53 -19.48 -1.95
N LYS A 9 4.33 -18.94 -1.94
CA LYS A 9 3.68 -18.40 -3.13
C LYS A 9 4.44 -17.19 -3.70
N ILE A 10 4.83 -16.27 -2.83
CA ILE A 10 5.61 -15.09 -3.21
C ILE A 10 6.98 -15.50 -3.73
N ASN A 11 7.61 -16.49 -3.10
CA ASN A 11 8.89 -17.03 -3.57
C ASN A 11 8.78 -17.56 -5.00
N ARG A 12 7.71 -18.28 -5.33
CA ARG A 12 7.46 -18.75 -6.70
C ARG A 12 7.27 -17.61 -7.67
N GLN A 13 6.55 -16.56 -7.28
CA GLN A 13 6.38 -15.36 -8.10
C GLN A 13 7.72 -14.67 -8.37
N LEU A 14 8.57 -14.55 -7.35
CA LEU A 14 9.91 -13.96 -7.49
C LEU A 14 10.79 -14.78 -8.43
N LEU A 15 10.82 -16.09 -8.25
CA LEU A 15 11.61 -17.01 -9.10
C LEU A 15 11.17 -16.93 -10.57
N ASN A 16 9.87 -16.84 -10.83
CA ASN A 16 9.34 -16.70 -12.18
C ASN A 16 9.79 -15.39 -12.85
N LYS A 17 10.12 -14.38 -12.07
CA LYS A 17 10.60 -13.08 -12.55
C LYS A 17 12.13 -12.94 -12.47
N GLY A 18 12.84 -14.02 -12.14
CA GLY A 18 14.30 -14.05 -12.11
C GLY A 18 14.92 -13.55 -10.81
N TYR A 19 14.16 -13.47 -9.73
CA TYR A 19 14.64 -13.01 -8.43
C TYR A 19 14.62 -14.12 -7.40
N LYS A 20 15.54 -14.03 -6.43
CA LYS A 20 15.59 -14.95 -5.28
C LYS A 20 14.97 -14.31 -4.06
N LEU A 21 14.31 -15.11 -3.24
CA LEU A 21 13.87 -14.71 -1.93
C LEU A 21 15.06 -14.83 -0.94
N THR A 22 15.75 -13.70 -0.74
CA THR A 22 16.87 -13.65 0.23
C THR A 22 16.32 -13.64 1.65
N PRO A 23 17.13 -14.01 2.68
CA PRO A 23 16.68 -13.93 4.07
C PRO A 23 16.16 -12.55 4.48
N GLN A 24 16.78 -11.46 4.00
CA GLN A 24 16.35 -10.10 4.29
C GLN A 24 15.00 -9.78 3.63
N ARG A 25 14.78 -10.22 2.41
CA ARG A 25 13.49 -10.05 1.71
C ARG A 25 12.40 -10.87 2.39
N GLU A 26 12.71 -12.09 2.79
CA GLU A 26 11.76 -12.93 3.53
C GLU A 26 11.38 -12.31 4.87
N ALA A 27 12.34 -11.77 5.61
CA ALA A 27 12.09 -11.08 6.88
C ALA A 27 11.17 -9.86 6.67
N THR A 28 11.41 -9.09 5.63
CA THR A 28 10.57 -7.92 5.26
C THR A 28 9.15 -8.36 4.94
N LEU A 29 8.98 -9.40 4.12
CA LEU A 29 7.67 -9.96 3.79
C LEU A 29 6.93 -10.48 5.02
N ARG A 30 7.64 -11.17 5.90
CA ARG A 30 7.06 -11.72 7.11
C ARG A 30 6.51 -10.63 8.02
N VAL A 31 7.24 -9.53 8.17
CA VAL A 31 6.79 -8.37 8.95
C VAL A 31 5.50 -7.79 8.34
N LEU A 32 5.43 -7.65 7.02
CA LEU A 32 4.23 -7.15 6.34
C LEU A 32 3.04 -8.10 6.52
N LEU A 33 3.27 -9.42 6.44
CA LEU A 33 2.23 -10.43 6.64
C LEU A 33 1.69 -10.44 8.06
N GLU A 34 2.54 -10.26 9.05
CA GLU A 34 2.17 -10.24 10.46
C GLU A 34 1.45 -8.95 10.86
N ASN A 35 1.57 -7.88 10.06
CA ASN A 35 1.05 -6.55 10.36
C ASN A 35 0.20 -5.98 9.21
N GLU A 36 -0.57 -6.81 8.54
CA GLU A 36 -1.34 -6.44 7.34
C GLU A 36 -2.27 -5.24 7.54
N LYS A 37 -2.79 -5.05 8.74
CA LYS A 37 -3.77 -3.98 9.03
C LYS A 37 -3.14 -2.66 9.43
N ASP A 38 -1.82 -2.62 9.63
CA ASP A 38 -1.17 -1.48 10.24
C ASP A 38 -0.64 -0.44 9.26
N HIS A 39 -0.63 -0.75 7.96
CA HIS A 39 -0.15 0.15 6.90
C HIS A 39 1.21 0.75 7.25
N LEU A 40 2.24 -0.11 7.36
CA LEU A 40 3.56 0.28 7.84
C LEU A 40 4.35 1.09 6.81
N ASN A 41 5.07 2.10 7.27
CA ASN A 41 6.07 2.78 6.46
C ASN A 41 7.40 2.01 6.50
N ALA A 42 8.39 2.43 5.71
CA ALA A 42 9.67 1.73 5.62
C ALA A 42 10.44 1.71 6.94
N GLU A 43 10.41 2.80 7.70
CA GLU A 43 11.08 2.89 8.99
C GLU A 43 10.45 1.94 10.02
N GLU A 44 9.13 1.85 10.04
CA GLU A 44 8.40 0.94 10.92
C GLU A 44 8.70 -0.52 10.57
N VAL A 45 8.72 -0.86 9.27
CA VAL A 45 9.14 -2.18 8.79
C VAL A 45 10.57 -2.47 9.23
N TYR A 46 11.48 -1.52 9.06
CA TYR A 46 12.88 -1.66 9.47
C TYR A 46 13.02 -1.96 10.95
N LEU A 47 12.31 -1.23 11.81
CA LEU A 47 12.38 -1.44 13.26
C LEU A 47 11.93 -2.86 13.64
N LEU A 48 10.89 -3.37 13.00
CA LEU A 48 10.40 -4.72 13.25
C LEU A 48 11.36 -5.80 12.70
N VAL A 49 11.92 -5.60 11.51
CA VAL A 49 12.89 -6.52 10.92
C VAL A 49 14.17 -6.57 11.76
N LYS A 50 14.60 -5.43 12.30
CA LYS A 50 15.81 -5.31 13.11
C LYS A 50 15.77 -6.16 14.38
N HIS A 51 14.60 -6.41 14.93
CA HIS A 51 14.47 -7.32 16.08
C HIS A 51 14.98 -8.71 15.77
N LYS A 52 14.77 -9.20 14.56
CA LYS A 52 15.19 -10.54 14.12
C LYS A 52 16.57 -10.52 13.47
N TYR A 53 16.92 -9.44 12.78
CA TYR A 53 18.19 -9.27 12.07
C TYR A 53 18.84 -7.94 12.53
N PRO A 54 19.55 -7.94 13.69
CA PRO A 54 20.07 -6.68 14.28
C PRO A 54 21.04 -5.92 13.38
N ASN A 55 21.70 -6.61 12.44
CA ASN A 55 22.70 -6.01 11.57
C ASN A 55 22.12 -5.49 10.24
N ILE A 56 20.81 -5.64 10.02
CA ILE A 56 20.20 -5.16 8.78
C ILE A 56 20.17 -3.61 8.76
N GLY A 57 20.46 -3.04 7.59
CA GLY A 57 20.40 -1.60 7.40
C GLY A 57 19.06 -1.14 6.85
N LEU A 58 18.70 0.12 7.13
CA LEU A 58 17.49 0.74 6.61
C LEU A 58 17.45 0.73 5.07
N ALA A 59 18.60 0.99 4.43
CA ALA A 59 18.71 0.97 2.97
C ALA A 59 18.37 -0.39 2.37
N THR A 60 18.73 -1.48 3.05
CA THR A 60 18.42 -2.84 2.60
C THR A 60 16.91 -3.09 2.65
N VAL A 61 16.25 -2.64 3.70
CA VAL A 61 14.78 -2.74 3.84
C VAL A 61 14.10 -1.91 2.74
N TYR A 62 14.54 -0.68 2.50
CA TYR A 62 14.02 0.16 1.42
C TYR A 62 14.14 -0.53 0.05
N ARG A 63 15.31 -1.07 -0.26
CA ARG A 63 15.53 -1.77 -1.54
C ARG A 63 14.62 -2.99 -1.68
N SER A 64 14.40 -3.73 -0.60
CA SER A 64 13.48 -4.87 -0.60
C SER A 64 12.04 -4.43 -0.86
N LEU A 65 11.59 -3.38 -0.17
CA LEU A 65 10.23 -2.83 -0.36
C LEU A 65 10.04 -2.27 -1.77
N GLU A 66 11.00 -1.54 -2.29
CA GLU A 66 10.93 -0.99 -3.66
C GLU A 66 10.90 -2.11 -4.71
N LEU A 67 11.73 -3.15 -4.57
CA LEU A 67 11.69 -4.29 -5.48
C LEU A 67 10.33 -5.00 -5.44
N LEU A 68 9.82 -5.27 -4.26
CA LEU A 68 8.52 -5.91 -4.09
C LEU A 68 7.38 -5.07 -4.67
N SER A 69 7.50 -3.74 -4.59
CA SER A 69 6.55 -2.81 -5.20
C SER A 69 6.62 -2.83 -6.73
N GLU A 70 7.82 -2.84 -7.29
CA GLU A 70 8.03 -2.93 -8.74
C GLU A 70 7.48 -4.23 -9.31
N LEU A 71 7.56 -5.31 -8.55
CA LEU A 71 7.05 -6.63 -8.94
C LEU A 71 5.56 -6.81 -8.64
N HIS A 72 4.89 -5.78 -8.14
CA HIS A 72 3.46 -5.78 -7.78
C HIS A 72 3.09 -6.82 -6.71
N ILE A 73 4.04 -7.21 -5.88
CA ILE A 73 3.81 -8.08 -4.71
C ILE A 73 3.34 -7.24 -3.53
N VAL A 74 3.90 -6.04 -3.41
CA VAL A 74 3.56 -5.05 -2.40
C VAL A 74 3.01 -3.81 -3.11
N GLU A 75 2.05 -3.16 -2.51
CA GLU A 75 1.48 -1.91 -2.97
C GLU A 75 2.03 -0.76 -2.12
N LYS A 76 2.57 0.25 -2.81
CA LYS A 76 3.07 1.46 -2.16
C LYS A 76 1.96 2.52 -2.18
N ILE A 77 1.48 2.91 -1.02
CA ILE A 77 0.39 3.87 -0.86
C ILE A 77 0.94 5.17 -0.27
N ASN A 78 0.69 6.29 -0.97
CA ASN A 78 1.08 7.61 -0.48
C ASN A 78 -0.03 8.18 0.39
N PHE A 79 0.26 8.46 1.67
CA PHE A 79 -0.71 8.99 2.64
C PHE A 79 -0.85 10.51 2.60
N GLY A 80 -0.13 11.21 1.73
CA GLY A 80 -0.21 12.67 1.64
C GLY A 80 0.53 13.43 2.74
N ASP A 81 1.15 12.72 3.68
CA ASP A 81 1.97 13.27 4.75
C ASP A 81 3.48 13.24 4.42
N GLY A 82 3.81 12.94 3.15
CA GLY A 82 5.19 12.76 2.71
C GLY A 82 5.74 11.35 2.94
N GLY A 83 4.98 10.47 3.59
CA GLY A 83 5.37 9.09 3.86
C GLY A 83 4.60 8.08 3.02
N ALA A 84 5.31 7.13 2.44
CA ALA A 84 4.69 5.99 1.77
C ALA A 84 4.46 4.85 2.76
N ARG A 85 3.32 4.17 2.62
CA ARG A 85 3.01 2.93 3.34
C ARG A 85 3.08 1.76 2.38
N PHE A 86 3.35 0.59 2.90
CA PHE A 86 3.53 -0.62 2.09
C PHE A 86 2.59 -1.70 2.57
N ASP A 87 1.69 -2.11 1.70
CA ASP A 87 0.72 -3.17 1.98
C ASP A 87 0.94 -4.34 1.03
N LEU A 88 0.70 -5.56 1.52
CA LEU A 88 0.70 -6.71 0.66
C LEU A 88 -0.48 -6.68 -0.30
N ARG A 89 -0.21 -7.03 -1.55
CA ARG A 89 -1.25 -7.12 -2.56
C ARG A 89 -1.97 -8.45 -2.45
N SER A 90 -3.29 -8.42 -2.47
CA SER A 90 -4.11 -9.63 -2.46
C SER A 90 -4.16 -10.26 -3.85
N ASP A 91 -4.00 -11.59 -3.92
CA ASP A 91 -4.03 -12.34 -5.18
C ASP A 91 -5.41 -12.42 -5.83
N ASP A 92 -6.45 -12.29 -5.02
CA ASP A 92 -7.83 -12.39 -5.49
C ASP A 92 -8.26 -11.16 -6.28
N GLN A 93 -7.39 -10.16 -6.39
CA GLN A 93 -7.70 -8.89 -7.02
C GLN A 93 -6.58 -8.49 -7.98
N PRO A 94 -6.70 -8.85 -9.28
CA PRO A 94 -5.68 -8.55 -10.28
C PRO A 94 -5.53 -7.06 -10.58
N HIS A 95 -6.49 -6.24 -10.14
CA HIS A 95 -6.45 -4.80 -10.33
C HIS A 95 -6.31 -4.09 -8.99
N MET A 96 -5.46 -3.07 -8.95
CA MET A 96 -5.38 -2.18 -7.81
C MET A 96 -6.70 -1.41 -7.68
N HIS A 97 -7.30 -1.49 -6.49
CA HIS A 97 -8.49 -0.71 -6.20
C HIS A 97 -8.12 0.74 -5.90
N HIS A 98 -9.11 1.59 -6.02
CA HIS A 98 -8.94 2.98 -5.64
C HIS A 98 -8.96 3.09 -4.12
N HIS A 99 -8.12 3.96 -3.58
CA HIS A 99 -8.01 4.17 -2.13
C HIS A 99 -8.53 5.54 -1.74
N LEU A 100 -9.24 5.58 -0.61
CA LEU A 100 -9.63 6.80 0.06
C LEU A 100 -8.81 6.90 1.34
N ILE A 101 -7.97 7.90 1.43
CA ILE A 101 -7.02 8.07 2.53
C ILE A 101 -7.43 9.30 3.34
N CYS A 102 -7.76 9.09 4.62
CA CYS A 102 -8.04 10.20 5.53
C CYS A 102 -6.73 10.80 6.05
N THR A 103 -6.51 12.08 5.76
CA THR A 103 -5.31 12.79 6.20
C THR A 103 -5.34 13.14 7.68
N ARG A 104 -6.50 12.99 8.33
CA ARG A 104 -6.67 13.29 9.76
C ARG A 104 -6.41 12.08 10.66
N CYS A 105 -7.12 10.98 10.41
CA CYS A 105 -7.01 9.78 11.25
C CYS A 105 -6.18 8.64 10.61
N GLY A 106 -5.77 8.79 9.35
CA GLY A 106 -5.00 7.76 8.64
C GLY A 106 -5.82 6.58 8.16
N LYS A 107 -7.15 6.62 8.29
CA LYS A 107 -8.02 5.55 7.82
C LYS A 107 -7.89 5.39 6.30
N VAL A 108 -7.77 4.14 5.85
CA VAL A 108 -7.76 3.81 4.42
C VAL A 108 -9.00 2.99 4.11
N GLU A 109 -9.80 3.49 3.19
CA GLU A 109 -10.92 2.73 2.63
C GLU A 109 -10.61 2.36 1.19
N GLU A 110 -11.01 1.18 0.79
CA GLU A 110 -10.79 0.66 -0.55
C GLU A 110 -12.08 0.71 -1.35
N ILE A 111 -12.00 1.30 -2.55
CA ILE A 111 -13.11 1.25 -3.51
C ILE A 111 -12.87 0.00 -4.38
N LYS A 112 -13.75 -0.99 -4.26
CA LYS A 112 -13.59 -2.28 -4.91
C LYS A 112 -13.99 -2.30 -6.38
N GLU A 113 -14.52 -1.21 -6.90
CA GLU A 113 -14.87 -1.07 -8.31
C GLU A 113 -13.76 -0.38 -9.08
N ASP A 114 -13.49 -0.84 -10.29
CA ASP A 114 -12.53 -0.17 -11.16
C ASP A 114 -13.22 0.95 -11.95
N TRP A 115 -13.17 2.14 -11.42
CA TRP A 115 -13.77 3.31 -12.06
C TRP A 115 -12.98 3.83 -13.26
N LEU A 116 -11.73 3.41 -13.40
CA LEU A 116 -10.86 3.87 -14.48
C LEU A 116 -10.91 3.00 -15.74
N LEU A 117 -11.58 1.85 -15.69
CA LEU A 117 -11.66 0.95 -16.83
C LEU A 117 -12.25 1.62 -18.10
N PRO A 118 -13.36 2.38 -18.03
CA PRO A 118 -13.85 3.11 -19.20
C PRO A 118 -12.87 4.17 -19.71
N MET A 119 -12.14 4.79 -18.79
CA MET A 119 -11.13 5.81 -19.11
C MET A 119 -9.91 5.18 -19.81
N GLU A 120 -9.47 4.01 -19.38
CA GLU A 120 -8.40 3.25 -20.04
C GLU A 120 -8.78 2.89 -21.47
N LYS A 121 -9.99 2.43 -21.70
CA LYS A 121 -10.50 2.10 -23.03
C LYS A 121 -10.53 3.32 -23.94
N ARG A 122 -10.89 4.48 -23.41
CA ARG A 122 -10.88 5.72 -24.13
C ARG A 122 -9.45 6.16 -24.51
N ILE A 123 -8.50 6.02 -23.58
CA ILE A 123 -7.09 6.32 -23.85
C ILE A 123 -6.55 5.43 -24.97
N GLU A 124 -6.84 4.15 -24.93
CA GLU A 124 -6.40 3.19 -25.95
C GLU A 124 -6.98 3.55 -27.33
N ARG A 125 -8.27 3.89 -27.37
CA ARG A 125 -8.97 4.22 -28.62
C ARG A 125 -8.53 5.55 -29.22
N GLU A 126 -8.40 6.59 -28.40
CA GLU A 126 -8.10 7.95 -28.88
C GLU A 126 -6.63 8.22 -29.10
N PHE A 127 -5.76 7.59 -28.30
CA PHE A 127 -4.33 7.84 -28.34
C PHE A 127 -3.50 6.65 -28.84
N GLY A 128 -4.12 5.51 -29.11
CA GLY A 128 -3.41 4.30 -29.50
C GLY A 128 -2.45 3.81 -28.43
N PHE A 129 -2.65 4.19 -27.19
CA PHE A 129 -1.77 3.91 -26.06
C PHE A 129 -2.28 2.68 -25.33
N LYS A 130 -1.41 1.67 -25.16
CA LYS A 130 -1.75 0.45 -24.41
C LYS A 130 -1.50 0.69 -22.91
N VAL A 131 -2.59 0.76 -22.14
CA VAL A 131 -2.51 0.93 -20.70
C VAL A 131 -2.21 -0.42 -20.05
N SER A 132 -1.10 -0.52 -19.32
CA SER A 132 -0.75 -1.74 -18.59
C SER A 132 -1.21 -1.70 -17.13
N ASP A 133 -1.30 -0.53 -16.54
CA ASP A 133 -1.72 -0.36 -15.15
C ASP A 133 -2.15 1.08 -14.90
N HIS A 134 -2.89 1.31 -13.84
CA HIS A 134 -3.26 2.64 -13.38
C HIS A 134 -3.32 2.67 -11.86
N ARG A 135 -3.31 3.87 -11.29
CA ARG A 135 -3.42 4.06 -9.86
C ARG A 135 -4.23 5.32 -9.58
N LEU A 136 -5.17 5.24 -8.62
CA LEU A 136 -5.97 6.38 -8.20
C LEU A 136 -6.14 6.34 -6.68
N ASP A 137 -5.58 7.34 -6.01
CA ASP A 137 -5.70 7.53 -4.57
C ASP A 137 -6.32 8.89 -4.30
N PHE A 138 -7.33 8.94 -3.44
CA PHE A 138 -7.93 10.19 -2.99
C PHE A 138 -7.50 10.51 -1.57
N HIS A 139 -7.03 11.71 -1.35
CA HIS A 139 -6.65 12.22 -0.04
C HIS A 139 -7.69 13.22 0.42
N GLY A 140 -8.20 13.03 1.61
CA GLY A 140 -9.24 13.93 2.11
C GLY A 140 -9.52 13.64 3.59
N VAL A 141 -10.75 13.89 3.99
CA VAL A 141 -11.20 13.73 5.38
C VAL A 141 -12.36 12.73 5.39
N CYS A 142 -12.24 11.67 6.18
CA CYS A 142 -13.27 10.65 6.25
C CYS A 142 -14.54 11.19 6.89
N ARG A 143 -15.64 10.43 6.75
CA ARG A 143 -16.96 10.85 7.25
C ARG A 143 -16.93 11.22 8.73
N GLU A 144 -16.28 10.41 9.56
CA GLU A 144 -16.21 10.61 11.01
C GLU A 144 -15.41 11.87 11.36
N CYS A 145 -14.26 12.06 10.72
CA CYS A 145 -13.44 13.26 10.93
C CYS A 145 -14.11 14.52 10.41
N ASN A 146 -14.79 14.42 9.27
CA ASN A 146 -15.57 15.53 8.71
C ASN A 146 -16.72 15.95 9.63
N ALA A 147 -17.42 14.99 10.21
CA ALA A 147 -18.47 15.26 11.18
C ALA A 147 -17.93 15.96 12.44
N LEU A 148 -16.76 15.54 12.92
CA LEU A 148 -16.10 16.20 14.06
C LEU A 148 -15.67 17.64 13.73
N GLU A 149 -15.17 17.89 12.53
CA GLU A 149 -14.80 19.24 12.08
C GLU A 149 -16.01 20.15 11.96
N LEU A 150 -17.11 19.65 11.41
CA LEU A 150 -18.37 20.41 11.29
C LEU A 150 -18.93 20.73 12.67
N GLU A 151 -18.87 19.80 13.63
CA GLU A 151 -19.30 20.02 15.00
C GLU A 151 -18.47 21.10 15.70
N LYS A 152 -17.15 21.05 15.56
CA LYS A 152 -16.23 22.08 16.07
C LYS A 152 -16.53 23.46 15.46
N SER A 153 -16.79 23.52 14.18
CA SER A 153 -17.14 24.74 13.47
C SER A 153 -18.45 25.34 13.99
N ARG A 154 -19.47 24.49 14.23
CA ARG A 154 -20.75 24.94 14.83
C ARG A 154 -20.56 25.50 16.22
N LYS A 155 -19.77 24.85 17.07
CA LYS A 155 -19.48 25.31 18.43
C LYS A 155 -18.72 26.64 18.41
N ALA A 156 -17.74 26.79 17.52
CA ALA A 156 -16.99 28.05 17.36
C ALA A 156 -17.91 29.20 16.94
N LYS A 157 -18.85 28.99 16.02
CA LYS A 157 -19.83 29.99 15.61
C LYS A 157 -20.84 30.33 16.72
N ALA A 158 -21.19 29.35 17.56
CA ALA A 158 -22.12 29.56 18.66
C ALA A 158 -21.53 30.40 19.78
N VAL A 159 -20.20 30.44 19.93
CA VAL A 159 -19.47 31.20 20.98
C VAL A 159 -19.13 32.61 20.55
N SER A 160 -19.21 32.92 19.26
CA SER A 160 -19.02 34.28 18.74
C SER A 160 -20.37 35.07 18.67
#